data_3f554116e4d9de6133e2c10f85afc568
#
_entry.id   3f554116e4d9de6133e2c10f85afc568
#
_cell.length_a   1.000
_cell.length_b   1.000
_cell.length_c   1.000
_cell.angle_alpha   90.00
_cell.angle_beta   90.00
_cell.angle_gamma   90.00
#
_symmetry.space_group_name_H-M   'P 1'
#
loop_
_entity.id
_entity.type
_entity.pdbx_description
1 polymer ?
#
loop_
_entity_poly.entity_id
_entity_poly.type
_entity_poly.pdbx_seq_one_letter_code
_entity_poly.pdbx_strand_id
1 'polypeptide(L)'
;MKYVICVPDGCADLPVPELDGRTPLEVAQTPNLDALAARATVGRAAVIPEGMPPGSDVGNMSIFGFDPAEHHTGRAPIEAAALGLPLSPDQAAFRCNLVTVSPDGVMLDYAGGNPSSESAAEVIARIERELGGDGVSFHAGVSFRHAMLGPGEWLDADCTPPHDLSGDQVVVPAGPMGGPLCDLMEASKDVLAASDLEATQIWLWGQGFQPQLPSFSEAHGVDAGLVTAVDLVRGLGVLTGMEVCDIPGATGWYDTDYEGKRDVALQGLADGLDLFIVHVEATDEAGHAGDVAQKVEALEFWDRRILADLVPGLDTLGPWRLLMLPDHATPLTTRTHTSDPVPYLLVDSEVDGPGGVFTEPGVAGAPLVPGHSLMSALLSR
;
A
#
# COMPACT_ATOMS: atom_id res chain seq x y z
N MET A 1 1.53 25.58 -11.38
CA MET A 1 0.35 24.90 -10.80
C MET A 1 0.87 23.84 -9.85
N LYS A 2 0.27 23.66 -8.67
CA LYS A 2 0.63 22.60 -7.75
C LYS A 2 -0.41 21.50 -7.81
N TYR A 3 0.01 20.26 -7.58
CA TYR A 3 -0.84 19.08 -7.64
C TYR A 3 -0.76 18.31 -6.32
N VAL A 4 -1.89 17.81 -5.85
CA VAL A 4 -1.92 16.94 -4.66
C VAL A 4 -2.76 15.71 -4.94
N ILE A 5 -2.28 14.56 -4.49
CA ILE A 5 -3.08 13.33 -4.45
C ILE A 5 -3.26 12.95 -2.99
N CYS A 6 -4.51 12.81 -2.56
CA CYS A 6 -4.89 12.34 -1.24
C CYS A 6 -5.37 10.90 -1.33
N VAL A 7 -4.69 9.99 -0.64
CA VAL A 7 -5.03 8.56 -0.64
C VAL A 7 -5.45 8.13 0.76
N PRO A 8 -6.76 8.17 1.08
CA PRO A 8 -7.30 7.51 2.27
C PRO A 8 -7.37 6.00 1.99
N ASP A 9 -6.30 5.28 2.32
CA ASP A 9 -6.09 3.87 2.04
C ASP A 9 -7.30 3.02 2.47
N GLY A 10 -7.80 2.18 1.58
CA GLY A 10 -8.87 1.24 1.87
C GLY A 10 -10.20 1.87 2.32
N CYS A 11 -10.43 3.19 2.13
CA CYS A 11 -11.57 3.86 2.73
C CYS A 11 -12.92 3.47 2.15
N ALA A 12 -12.97 3.01 0.90
CA ALA A 12 -14.20 2.55 0.27
C ALA A 12 -14.74 1.27 0.93
N ASP A 13 -16.06 1.15 0.97
CA ASP A 13 -16.74 0.08 1.70
C ASP A 13 -18.03 -0.36 0.99
N LEU A 14 -18.58 -1.47 1.45
CA LEU A 14 -19.92 -1.93 1.14
C LEU A 14 -20.91 -1.42 2.21
N PRO A 15 -22.23 -1.47 1.95
CA PRO A 15 -23.23 -1.13 2.96
C PRO A 15 -23.08 -1.96 4.23
N VAL A 16 -22.96 -1.30 5.38
CA VAL A 16 -22.69 -1.90 6.69
C VAL A 16 -24.00 -1.96 7.51
N PRO A 17 -24.43 -3.14 7.99
CA PRO A 17 -25.65 -3.25 8.77
C PRO A 17 -25.70 -2.36 10.02
N GLU A 18 -24.56 -2.22 10.73
CA GLU A 18 -24.41 -1.37 11.92
C GLU A 18 -24.57 0.13 11.63
N LEU A 19 -24.50 0.53 10.36
CA LEU A 19 -24.72 1.90 9.87
C LEU A 19 -26.07 2.06 9.17
N ASP A 20 -27.05 1.22 9.48
CA ASP A 20 -28.36 1.19 8.84
C ASP A 20 -28.29 0.95 7.31
N GLY A 21 -27.33 0.17 6.86
CA GLY A 21 -27.11 -0.16 5.45
C GLY A 21 -26.42 0.95 4.65
N ARG A 22 -25.80 1.92 5.32
CA ARG A 22 -24.95 2.95 4.68
C ARG A 22 -23.49 2.55 4.74
N THR A 23 -22.66 3.22 3.93
CA THR A 23 -21.20 3.07 4.00
C THR A 23 -20.58 4.04 5.02
N PRO A 24 -19.34 3.81 5.48
CA PRO A 24 -18.62 4.77 6.32
C PRO A 24 -18.51 6.16 5.69
N LEU A 25 -18.30 6.26 4.37
CA LEU A 25 -18.27 7.54 3.64
C LEU A 25 -19.61 8.29 3.67
N GLU A 26 -20.76 7.57 3.75
CA GLU A 26 -22.07 8.20 3.85
C GLU A 26 -22.40 8.73 5.25
N VAL A 27 -21.74 8.25 6.30
CA VAL A 27 -22.07 8.61 7.69
C VAL A 27 -21.04 9.52 8.34
N ALA A 28 -19.79 9.50 7.89
CA ALA A 28 -18.72 10.33 8.40
C ALA A 28 -19.03 11.83 8.23
N GLN A 29 -18.68 12.61 9.23
CA GLN A 29 -18.85 14.09 9.20
C GLN A 29 -17.64 14.72 8.53
N THR A 30 -17.75 15.01 7.24
CA THR A 30 -16.64 15.44 6.38
C THR A 30 -16.94 16.76 5.66
N PRO A 31 -17.20 17.88 6.40
CA PRO A 31 -17.65 19.14 5.79
C PRO A 31 -16.65 19.76 4.81
N ASN A 32 -15.33 19.55 4.97
CA ASN A 32 -14.33 20.06 4.03
C ASN A 32 -14.32 19.23 2.74
N LEU A 33 -14.43 17.91 2.85
CA LEU A 33 -14.56 17.00 1.71
C LEU A 33 -15.86 17.26 0.95
N ASP A 34 -16.97 17.46 1.66
CA ASP A 34 -18.26 17.79 1.05
C ASP A 34 -18.20 19.13 0.27
N ALA A 35 -17.52 20.13 0.82
CA ALA A 35 -17.32 21.41 0.13
C ALA A 35 -16.46 21.28 -1.13
N LEU A 36 -15.43 20.41 -1.11
CA LEU A 36 -14.63 20.08 -2.28
C LEU A 36 -15.47 19.33 -3.33
N ALA A 37 -16.20 18.30 -2.90
CA ALA A 37 -17.04 17.47 -3.77
C ALA A 37 -18.14 18.29 -4.47
N ALA A 38 -18.69 19.31 -3.80
CA ALA A 38 -19.72 20.20 -4.35
C ALA A 38 -19.25 20.98 -5.60
N ARG A 39 -17.92 21.13 -5.81
CA ARG A 39 -17.34 21.82 -6.97
C ARG A 39 -16.33 20.97 -7.76
N ALA A 40 -16.25 19.68 -7.47
CA ALA A 40 -15.35 18.73 -8.11
C ALA A 40 -15.96 18.07 -9.35
N THR A 41 -15.12 17.40 -10.13
CA THR A 41 -15.54 16.25 -10.92
C THR A 41 -15.50 15.04 -10.01
N VAL A 42 -16.64 14.41 -9.74
CA VAL A 42 -16.76 13.22 -8.91
C VAL A 42 -17.14 12.03 -9.78
N GLY A 43 -16.50 10.88 -9.59
CA GLY A 43 -16.71 9.69 -10.38
C GLY A 43 -16.21 8.43 -9.69
N ARG A 44 -16.16 7.32 -10.43
CA ARG A 44 -15.65 6.04 -9.92
C ARG A 44 -14.53 5.49 -10.79
N ALA A 45 -13.54 4.88 -10.15
CA ALA A 45 -12.35 4.35 -10.81
C ALA A 45 -12.15 2.86 -10.51
N ALA A 46 -11.68 2.11 -11.52
CA ALA A 46 -11.09 0.80 -11.34
C ALA A 46 -9.59 0.99 -11.08
N VAL A 47 -9.21 1.08 -9.82
CA VAL A 47 -7.80 1.18 -9.40
C VAL A 47 -7.13 -0.19 -9.38
N ILE A 48 -7.92 -1.25 -9.18
CA ILE A 48 -7.50 -2.64 -9.35
C ILE A 48 -8.02 -3.13 -10.70
N PRO A 49 -7.15 -3.40 -11.69
CA PRO A 49 -7.55 -3.95 -12.98
C PRO A 49 -8.18 -5.34 -12.85
N GLU A 50 -9.09 -5.68 -13.77
CA GLU A 50 -9.75 -6.98 -13.80
C GLU A 50 -8.73 -8.14 -13.83
N GLY A 51 -8.91 -9.11 -12.95
CA GLY A 51 -8.06 -10.30 -12.85
C GLY A 51 -6.79 -10.12 -12.01
N MET A 52 -6.50 -8.92 -11.53
CA MET A 52 -5.40 -8.70 -10.60
C MET A 52 -5.85 -8.83 -9.14
N PRO A 53 -4.98 -9.32 -8.24
CA PRO A 53 -5.28 -9.37 -6.81
C PRO A 53 -5.38 -7.93 -6.26
N PRO A 54 -6.39 -7.63 -5.42
CA PRO A 54 -6.47 -6.33 -4.79
C PRO A 54 -5.38 -6.16 -3.72
N GLY A 55 -4.77 -4.98 -3.71
CA GLY A 55 -3.73 -4.61 -2.76
C GLY A 55 -3.12 -3.25 -3.04
N SER A 56 -2.45 -2.71 -2.01
CA SER A 56 -1.87 -1.36 -2.07
C SER A 56 -0.76 -1.22 -3.13
N ASP A 57 -0.07 -2.31 -3.48
CA ASP A 57 0.91 -2.35 -4.59
C ASP A 57 0.25 -2.08 -5.95
N VAL A 58 -0.87 -2.76 -6.22
CA VAL A 58 -1.62 -2.61 -7.48
C VAL A 58 -2.36 -1.28 -7.52
N GLY A 59 -3.10 -0.95 -6.45
CA GLY A 59 -3.90 0.27 -6.37
C GLY A 59 -3.07 1.54 -6.43
N ASN A 60 -1.98 1.64 -5.65
CA ASN A 60 -1.11 2.82 -5.69
C ASN A 60 -0.31 2.90 -7.00
N MET A 61 0.08 1.78 -7.63
CA MET A 61 0.66 1.80 -8.97
C MET A 61 -0.31 2.45 -9.98
N SER A 62 -1.60 2.10 -9.92
CA SER A 62 -2.65 2.76 -10.70
C SER A 62 -2.74 4.26 -10.39
N ILE A 63 -2.79 4.65 -9.10
CA ILE A 63 -2.87 6.06 -8.68
C ILE A 63 -1.67 6.86 -9.18
N PHE A 64 -0.48 6.26 -9.18
CA PHE A 64 0.74 6.89 -9.69
C PHE A 64 0.76 7.02 -11.22
N GLY A 65 -0.29 6.55 -11.90
CA GLY A 65 -0.46 6.71 -13.34
C GLY A 65 0.23 5.63 -14.18
N PHE A 66 0.63 4.52 -13.57
CA PHE A 66 1.19 3.35 -14.25
C PHE A 66 0.14 2.25 -14.34
N ASP A 67 0.00 1.63 -15.51
CA ASP A 67 -0.92 0.48 -15.65
C ASP A 67 -0.35 -0.75 -14.93
N PRO A 68 -1.00 -1.24 -13.86
CA PRO A 68 -0.48 -2.40 -13.14
C PRO A 68 -0.43 -3.66 -14.01
N ALA A 69 -1.30 -3.80 -15.02
CA ALA A 69 -1.27 -4.94 -15.92
C ALA A 69 0.00 -4.99 -16.79
N GLU A 70 0.65 -3.84 -17.00
CA GLU A 70 1.89 -3.74 -17.77
C GLU A 70 3.13 -3.77 -16.89
N HIS A 71 3.05 -3.25 -15.66
CA HIS A 71 4.22 -2.95 -14.84
C HIS A 71 4.35 -3.77 -13.56
N HIS A 72 3.26 -4.34 -13.03
CA HIS A 72 3.33 -5.12 -11.79
C HIS A 72 3.96 -6.49 -12.02
N THR A 73 5.04 -6.77 -11.31
CA THR A 73 5.84 -8.00 -11.45
C THR A 73 5.83 -8.88 -10.22
N GLY A 74 5.23 -8.39 -9.13
CA GLY A 74 5.18 -9.05 -7.82
C GLY A 74 5.34 -8.04 -6.69
N ARG A 75 4.95 -8.43 -5.51
CA ARG A 75 4.93 -7.58 -4.32
C ARG A 75 6.31 -7.39 -3.70
N ALA A 76 7.10 -8.48 -3.62
CA ALA A 76 8.39 -8.48 -2.95
C ALA A 76 9.42 -7.51 -3.55
N PRO A 77 9.57 -7.35 -4.88
CA PRO A 77 10.52 -6.40 -5.42
C PRO A 77 10.20 -4.93 -5.09
N ILE A 78 8.94 -4.61 -4.89
CA ILE A 78 8.51 -3.27 -4.47
C ILE A 78 8.95 -3.03 -3.01
N GLU A 79 8.71 -4.00 -2.12
CA GLU A 79 9.17 -3.92 -0.72
C GLU A 79 10.70 -3.95 -0.62
N ALA A 80 11.39 -4.72 -1.48
CA ALA A 80 12.85 -4.69 -1.55
C ALA A 80 13.39 -3.30 -1.91
N ALA A 81 12.73 -2.59 -2.83
CA ALA A 81 13.08 -1.21 -3.15
C ALA A 81 12.89 -0.26 -1.96
N ALA A 82 11.83 -0.44 -1.15
CA ALA A 82 11.63 0.32 0.09
C ALA A 82 12.76 0.12 1.11
N LEU A 83 13.33 -1.09 1.13
CA LEU A 83 14.50 -1.42 1.97
C LEU A 83 15.83 -0.94 1.37
N GLY A 84 15.81 -0.28 0.21
CA GLY A 84 17.02 0.15 -0.49
C GLY A 84 17.83 -0.98 -1.10
N LEU A 85 17.20 -2.11 -1.42
CA LEU A 85 17.84 -3.29 -2.00
C LEU A 85 17.72 -3.25 -3.53
N PRO A 86 18.79 -2.96 -4.25
CA PRO A 86 18.78 -3.04 -5.71
C PRO A 86 18.76 -4.50 -6.16
N LEU A 87 17.89 -4.84 -7.10
CA LEU A 87 17.92 -6.14 -7.77
C LEU A 87 18.70 -6.05 -9.07
N SER A 88 19.58 -7.02 -9.31
CA SER A 88 20.15 -7.23 -10.65
C SER A 88 19.11 -7.90 -11.58
N PRO A 89 19.26 -7.78 -12.92
CA PRO A 89 18.28 -8.32 -13.88
C PRO A 89 18.05 -9.83 -13.80
N ASP A 90 18.99 -10.56 -13.22
CA ASP A 90 18.96 -12.02 -13.03
C ASP A 90 18.53 -12.44 -11.62
N GLN A 91 18.13 -11.49 -10.77
CA GLN A 91 17.64 -11.75 -9.41
C GLN A 91 16.13 -11.56 -9.31
N ALA A 92 15.53 -12.35 -8.43
CA ALA A 92 14.17 -12.19 -7.96
C ALA A 92 14.17 -11.81 -6.47
N ALA A 93 13.21 -10.98 -6.05
CA ALA A 93 12.91 -10.76 -4.66
C ALA A 93 11.76 -11.66 -4.22
N PHE A 94 11.82 -12.10 -2.96
CA PHE A 94 10.78 -12.83 -2.25
C PHE A 94 10.48 -12.10 -0.93
N ARG A 95 9.22 -12.06 -0.53
CA ARG A 95 8.90 -11.78 0.86
C ARG A 95 9.38 -12.94 1.71
N CYS A 96 9.95 -12.63 2.85
CA CYS A 96 10.44 -13.58 3.84
C CYS A 96 9.76 -13.27 5.17
N ASN A 97 8.64 -13.90 5.44
CA ASN A 97 7.93 -13.72 6.71
C ASN A 97 8.50 -14.68 7.75
N LEU A 98 8.60 -14.20 9.01
CA LEU A 98 8.72 -15.08 10.17
C LEU A 98 7.32 -15.58 10.52
N VAL A 99 7.11 -16.89 10.55
CA VAL A 99 5.80 -17.52 10.78
C VAL A 99 5.87 -18.59 11.86
N THR A 100 4.72 -18.88 12.50
CA THR A 100 4.59 -20.00 13.42
C THR A 100 3.78 -21.11 12.80
N VAL A 101 4.42 -22.24 12.53
CA VAL A 101 3.79 -23.46 12.00
C VAL A 101 3.89 -24.55 13.07
N SER A 102 2.78 -25.25 13.28
CA SER A 102 2.75 -26.37 14.23
C SER A 102 3.57 -27.58 13.74
N PRO A 103 3.96 -28.50 14.63
CA PRO A 103 4.62 -29.76 14.20
C PRO A 103 3.78 -30.60 13.24
N ASP A 104 2.46 -30.46 13.27
CA ASP A 104 1.52 -31.16 12.36
C ASP A 104 1.31 -30.39 11.04
N GLY A 105 2.02 -29.29 10.81
CA GLY A 105 1.99 -28.54 9.57
C GLY A 105 0.80 -27.59 9.42
N VAL A 106 0.25 -27.03 10.51
CA VAL A 106 -0.79 -26.00 10.48
C VAL A 106 -0.18 -24.63 10.68
N MET A 107 -0.56 -23.64 9.86
CA MET A 107 -0.20 -22.23 10.03
C MET A 107 -0.93 -21.66 11.25
N LEU A 108 -0.23 -21.57 12.38
CA LEU A 108 -0.80 -21.02 13.62
C LEU A 108 -0.81 -19.51 13.65
N ASP A 109 0.26 -18.89 13.13
CA ASP A 109 0.39 -17.43 13.05
C ASP A 109 1.32 -17.03 11.89
N TYR A 110 0.77 -16.32 10.92
CA TYR A 110 1.50 -15.81 9.76
C TYR A 110 2.44 -14.64 10.11
N ALA A 111 2.33 -14.10 11.31
CA ALA A 111 3.11 -12.97 11.82
C ALA A 111 4.15 -13.37 12.88
N GLY A 112 4.26 -14.68 13.21
CA GLY A 112 5.30 -15.23 14.11
C GLY A 112 5.35 -14.59 15.50
N GLY A 113 4.20 -14.23 16.08
CA GLY A 113 4.11 -13.56 17.38
C GLY A 113 4.38 -12.04 17.32
N ASN A 114 4.41 -11.44 16.14
CA ASN A 114 4.72 -10.02 15.95
C ASN A 114 6.01 -9.57 16.70
N PRO A 115 7.17 -10.15 16.40
CA PRO A 115 8.41 -9.83 17.08
C PRO A 115 8.78 -8.35 16.91
N SER A 116 9.54 -7.80 17.86
CA SER A 116 10.13 -6.49 17.66
C SER A 116 11.07 -6.51 16.45
N SER A 117 11.17 -5.39 15.74
CA SER A 117 12.08 -5.29 14.59
C SER A 117 13.54 -5.58 14.95
N GLU A 118 13.97 -5.21 16.17
CA GLU A 118 15.32 -5.47 16.66
C GLU A 118 15.57 -6.98 16.83
N SER A 119 14.69 -7.69 17.55
CA SER A 119 14.81 -9.14 17.77
C SER A 119 14.71 -9.93 16.44
N ALA A 120 13.83 -9.51 15.55
CA ALA A 120 13.68 -10.12 14.24
C ALA A 120 14.94 -9.90 13.36
N ALA A 121 15.52 -8.69 13.39
CA ALA A 121 16.74 -8.40 12.63
C ALA A 121 17.93 -9.25 13.07
N GLU A 122 18.07 -9.54 14.38
CA GLU A 122 19.12 -10.45 14.89
C GLU A 122 18.97 -11.86 14.32
N VAL A 123 17.73 -12.36 14.26
CA VAL A 123 17.43 -13.70 13.72
C VAL A 123 17.65 -13.73 12.21
N ILE A 124 17.21 -12.72 11.45
CA ILE A 124 17.44 -12.63 10.00
C ILE A 124 18.96 -12.52 9.69
N ALA A 125 19.72 -11.76 10.46
CA ALA A 125 21.17 -11.70 10.30
C ALA A 125 21.85 -13.06 10.59
N ARG A 126 21.25 -13.90 11.43
CA ARG A 126 21.69 -15.27 11.65
C ARG A 126 21.33 -16.18 10.49
N ILE A 127 20.08 -16.06 9.97
CA ILE A 127 19.64 -16.79 8.76
C ILE A 127 20.54 -16.43 7.59
N GLU A 128 20.85 -15.16 7.36
CA GLU A 128 21.77 -14.70 6.31
C GLU A 128 23.15 -15.37 6.45
N ARG A 129 23.69 -15.44 7.63
CA ARG A 129 25.02 -16.03 7.89
C ARG A 129 25.04 -17.54 7.69
N GLU A 130 23.93 -18.24 8.01
CA GLU A 130 23.87 -19.71 7.98
C GLU A 130 23.31 -20.26 6.65
N LEU A 131 22.40 -19.54 6.02
CA LEU A 131 21.66 -19.98 4.83
C LEU A 131 21.89 -19.09 3.59
N GLY A 132 22.50 -17.91 3.74
CA GLY A 132 22.87 -17.03 2.64
C GLY A 132 24.06 -17.55 1.85
N GLY A 133 24.26 -17.01 0.65
CA GLY A 133 25.33 -17.41 -0.29
C GLY A 133 24.77 -18.01 -1.58
N ASP A 134 25.63 -18.28 -2.55
CA ASP A 134 25.27 -18.82 -3.86
C ASP A 134 24.13 -18.05 -4.58
N GLY A 135 24.14 -16.71 -4.44
CA GLY A 135 23.13 -15.83 -5.03
C GLY A 135 21.88 -15.61 -4.18
N VAL A 136 21.83 -16.19 -2.97
CA VAL A 136 20.74 -15.97 -1.99
C VAL A 136 21.22 -15.03 -0.90
N SER A 137 20.38 -14.06 -0.53
CA SER A 137 20.62 -13.18 0.61
C SER A 137 19.33 -12.81 1.33
N PHE A 138 19.42 -12.66 2.67
CA PHE A 138 18.28 -12.33 3.53
C PHE A 138 18.48 -10.96 4.17
N HIS A 139 17.43 -10.13 4.14
CA HIS A 139 17.48 -8.74 4.54
C HIS A 139 16.37 -8.45 5.54
N ALA A 140 16.73 -7.84 6.67
CA ALA A 140 15.80 -7.49 7.71
C ALA A 140 14.89 -6.31 7.25
N GLY A 141 13.61 -6.45 7.50
CA GLY A 141 12.60 -5.42 7.39
C GLY A 141 11.98 -5.12 8.76
N VAL A 142 10.67 -4.91 8.81
CA VAL A 142 9.94 -4.50 10.02
C VAL A 142 9.18 -5.69 10.62
N SER A 143 9.35 -5.92 11.94
CA SER A 143 8.67 -6.97 12.70
C SER A 143 8.87 -8.35 12.03
N PHE A 144 7.82 -9.02 11.62
CA PHE A 144 7.85 -10.33 10.94
C PHE A 144 8.09 -10.27 9.43
N ARG A 145 8.13 -9.08 8.83
CA ARG A 145 8.25 -8.86 7.37
C ARG A 145 9.69 -8.56 6.98
N HIS A 146 10.27 -9.43 6.17
CA HIS A 146 11.65 -9.35 5.68
C HIS A 146 11.69 -9.64 4.19
N ALA A 147 12.85 -9.50 3.56
CA ALA A 147 13.07 -9.80 2.17
C ALA A 147 14.16 -10.87 1.99
N MET A 148 14.01 -11.70 0.96
CA MET A 148 15.05 -12.55 0.44
C MET A 148 15.28 -12.18 -1.03
N LEU A 149 16.54 -12.05 -1.45
CA LEU A 149 16.92 -12.00 -2.85
C LEU A 149 17.46 -13.37 -3.24
N GLY A 150 17.08 -13.84 -4.42
CA GLY A 150 17.49 -15.16 -4.93
C GLY A 150 17.62 -15.17 -6.45
N PRO A 151 18.03 -16.32 -7.03
CA PRO A 151 18.11 -16.50 -8.47
C PRO A 151 16.77 -16.22 -9.16
N GLY A 152 16.79 -15.51 -10.30
CA GLY A 152 15.59 -15.17 -11.06
C GLY A 152 14.81 -16.38 -11.57
N GLU A 153 15.46 -17.52 -11.81
CA GLU A 153 14.80 -18.77 -12.20
C GLU A 153 13.84 -19.31 -11.12
N TRP A 154 14.00 -18.89 -9.87
CA TRP A 154 13.12 -19.31 -8.78
C TRP A 154 11.71 -18.69 -8.85
N LEU A 155 11.48 -17.77 -9.78
CA LEU A 155 10.12 -17.27 -10.08
C LEU A 155 9.18 -18.36 -10.58
N ASP A 156 9.70 -19.47 -11.12
CA ASP A 156 8.89 -20.62 -11.53
C ASP A 156 8.39 -21.48 -10.35
N ALA A 157 8.52 -20.97 -9.12
CA ALA A 157 7.91 -21.57 -7.94
C ALA A 157 6.49 -21.01 -7.72
N ASP A 158 5.55 -21.92 -7.39
CA ASP A 158 4.19 -21.57 -6.97
C ASP A 158 4.17 -21.38 -5.46
N CYS A 159 4.04 -20.13 -4.99
CA CYS A 159 4.06 -19.78 -3.57
C CYS A 159 2.69 -19.27 -3.11
N THR A 160 2.24 -19.72 -1.94
CA THR A 160 0.98 -19.27 -1.32
C THR A 160 1.27 -18.25 -0.22
N PRO A 161 0.55 -17.11 -0.15
CA PRO A 161 0.66 -16.17 0.94
C PRO A 161 0.36 -16.83 2.29
N PRO A 162 1.16 -16.59 3.36
CA PRO A 162 0.97 -17.28 4.64
C PRO A 162 -0.32 -16.87 5.37
N HIS A 163 -0.84 -15.68 5.13
CA HIS A 163 -2.10 -15.22 5.72
C HIS A 163 -3.33 -15.93 5.14
N ASP A 164 -3.25 -16.43 3.91
CA ASP A 164 -4.31 -17.23 3.29
C ASP A 164 -4.38 -18.66 3.88
N LEU A 165 -3.36 -19.03 4.65
CA LEU A 165 -3.24 -20.37 5.26
C LEU A 165 -3.54 -20.36 6.77
N SER A 166 -3.96 -19.23 7.34
CA SER A 166 -4.18 -19.10 8.79
C SER A 166 -5.21 -20.10 9.33
N GLY A 167 -4.76 -20.99 10.23
CA GLY A 167 -5.59 -22.07 10.80
C GLY A 167 -5.69 -23.34 9.93
N ASP A 168 -5.12 -23.33 8.72
CA ASP A 168 -5.15 -24.44 7.78
C ASP A 168 -3.79 -25.16 7.65
N GLN A 169 -3.80 -26.32 7.00
CA GLN A 169 -2.57 -27.01 6.62
C GLN A 169 -1.75 -26.15 5.65
N VAL A 170 -0.45 -26.06 5.89
CA VAL A 170 0.43 -25.28 5.01
C VAL A 170 0.52 -25.90 3.61
N VAL A 171 0.49 -25.02 2.61
CA VAL A 171 0.79 -25.34 1.21
C VAL A 171 2.18 -24.81 0.90
N VAL A 172 3.18 -25.67 0.97
CA VAL A 172 4.58 -25.30 0.72
C VAL A 172 4.80 -24.95 -0.75
N PRO A 173 5.85 -24.15 -1.07
CA PRO A 173 6.19 -23.82 -2.45
C PRO A 173 6.26 -25.05 -3.34
N ALA A 174 5.63 -24.96 -4.51
CA ALA A 174 5.52 -26.04 -5.49
C ALA A 174 6.07 -25.60 -6.86
N GLY A 175 5.81 -26.38 -7.92
CA GLY A 175 6.30 -26.07 -9.27
C GLY A 175 7.77 -26.43 -9.47
N PRO A 176 8.34 -26.07 -10.62
CA PRO A 176 9.70 -26.48 -11.01
C PRO A 176 10.79 -26.03 -10.04
N MET A 177 10.61 -24.87 -9.41
CA MET A 177 11.59 -24.24 -8.50
C MET A 177 11.11 -24.16 -7.04
N GLY A 178 10.05 -24.88 -6.67
CA GLY A 178 9.59 -24.95 -5.28
C GLY A 178 10.57 -25.62 -4.32
N GLY A 179 11.34 -26.60 -4.80
CA GLY A 179 12.29 -27.36 -3.99
C GLY A 179 13.31 -26.50 -3.23
N PRO A 180 14.10 -25.64 -3.89
CA PRO A 180 15.06 -24.76 -3.22
C PRO A 180 14.45 -23.88 -2.15
N LEU A 181 13.23 -23.34 -2.36
CA LEU A 181 12.53 -22.54 -1.37
C LEU A 181 12.10 -23.37 -0.16
N CYS A 182 11.59 -24.59 -0.39
CA CYS A 182 11.26 -25.54 0.68
C CYS A 182 12.49 -25.90 1.51
N ASP A 183 13.63 -26.12 0.88
CA ASP A 183 14.89 -26.47 1.56
C ASP A 183 15.34 -25.32 2.49
N LEU A 184 15.25 -24.06 2.03
CA LEU A 184 15.55 -22.87 2.86
C LEU A 184 14.57 -22.72 4.02
N MET A 185 13.27 -22.90 3.77
CA MET A 185 12.23 -22.84 4.79
C MET A 185 12.47 -23.93 5.86
N GLU A 186 12.78 -25.14 5.46
CA GLU A 186 13.07 -26.24 6.39
C GLU A 186 14.35 -25.98 7.20
N ALA A 187 15.44 -25.57 6.54
CA ALA A 187 16.72 -25.26 7.21
C ALA A 187 16.59 -24.09 8.21
N SER A 188 15.66 -23.15 7.98
CA SER A 188 15.44 -22.03 8.89
C SER A 188 14.89 -22.44 10.25
N LYS A 189 14.25 -23.61 10.37
CA LYS A 189 13.69 -24.13 11.62
C LYS A 189 14.76 -24.31 12.69
N ASP A 190 15.94 -24.80 12.32
CA ASP A 190 17.05 -24.98 13.27
C ASP A 190 17.57 -23.65 13.78
N VAL A 191 17.61 -22.64 12.93
CA VAL A 191 18.01 -21.25 13.32
C VAL A 191 17.00 -20.66 14.27
N LEU A 192 15.71 -20.77 13.98
CA LEU A 192 14.62 -20.23 14.78
C LEU A 192 14.43 -20.99 16.10
N ALA A 193 14.61 -22.31 16.12
CA ALA A 193 14.55 -23.12 17.35
C ALA A 193 15.61 -22.71 18.39
N ALA A 194 16.68 -22.03 17.97
CA ALA A 194 17.73 -21.50 18.84
C ALA A 194 17.57 -19.98 19.10
N SER A 195 16.41 -19.41 18.84
CA SER A 195 16.03 -18.03 19.16
C SER A 195 14.95 -17.99 20.25
N ASP A 196 14.69 -16.80 20.79
CA ASP A 196 13.61 -16.56 21.77
C ASP A 196 12.29 -16.13 21.09
N LEU A 197 12.19 -16.19 19.75
CA LEU A 197 10.98 -15.81 19.02
C LEU A 197 9.94 -16.94 19.02
N GLU A 198 8.66 -16.57 18.90
CA GLU A 198 7.56 -17.53 18.72
C GLU A 198 7.52 -18.12 17.31
N ALA A 199 8.17 -17.45 16.35
CA ALA A 199 8.29 -17.92 14.99
C ALA A 199 9.07 -19.24 14.92
N THR A 200 8.62 -20.18 14.09
CA THR A 200 9.22 -21.52 13.96
C THR A 200 9.97 -21.74 12.65
N GLN A 201 9.69 -20.92 11.63
CA GLN A 201 10.37 -20.95 10.34
C GLN A 201 10.17 -19.65 9.56
N ILE A 202 10.92 -19.47 8.46
CA ILE A 202 10.61 -18.45 7.45
C ILE A 202 9.53 -18.97 6.50
N TRP A 203 8.85 -18.01 5.81
CA TRP A 203 7.90 -18.29 4.74
C TRP A 203 8.20 -17.41 3.54
N LEU A 204 8.49 -18.04 2.39
CA LEU A 204 8.90 -17.35 1.17
C LEU A 204 7.72 -17.29 0.18
N TRP A 205 7.41 -16.06 -0.32
CA TRP A 205 6.25 -15.82 -1.18
C TRP A 205 6.30 -14.46 -1.87
N GLY A 206 5.31 -14.15 -2.70
CA GLY A 206 5.13 -12.81 -3.29
C GLY A 206 6.26 -12.37 -4.22
N GLN A 207 6.93 -13.34 -4.82
CA GLN A 207 8.12 -13.14 -5.64
C GLN A 207 7.87 -12.34 -6.91
N GLY A 208 8.94 -11.68 -7.38
CA GLY A 208 8.93 -10.93 -8.63
C GLY A 208 10.30 -10.42 -9.01
N PHE A 209 10.40 -9.94 -10.25
CA PHE A 209 11.51 -9.10 -10.70
C PHE A 209 11.28 -7.64 -10.32
N GLN A 210 12.33 -6.82 -10.31
CA GLN A 210 12.17 -5.39 -10.17
C GLN A 210 11.30 -4.83 -11.30
N PRO A 211 10.17 -4.14 -10.98
CA PRO A 211 9.33 -3.51 -11.99
C PRO A 211 10.14 -2.52 -12.84
N GLN A 212 9.92 -2.54 -14.15
CA GLN A 212 10.52 -1.57 -15.05
C GLN A 212 9.58 -0.36 -15.15
N LEU A 213 9.77 0.59 -14.24
CA LEU A 213 9.02 1.84 -14.20
C LEU A 213 9.94 2.98 -14.66
N PRO A 214 9.47 3.87 -15.56
CA PRO A 214 10.17 5.13 -15.80
C PRO A 214 10.14 5.98 -14.52
N SER A 215 11.07 6.93 -14.38
CA SER A 215 10.96 7.89 -13.29
C SER A 215 9.66 8.68 -13.42
N PHE A 216 9.13 9.16 -12.29
CA PHE A 216 7.86 9.88 -12.27
C PHE A 216 7.94 11.15 -13.14
N SER A 217 9.08 11.84 -13.11
CA SER A 217 9.32 13.02 -13.95
C SER A 217 9.43 12.69 -15.44
N GLU A 218 10.02 11.53 -15.82
CA GLU A 218 10.02 11.08 -17.23
C GLU A 218 8.62 10.70 -17.72
N ALA A 219 7.82 10.03 -16.88
CA ALA A 219 6.49 9.59 -17.26
C ALA A 219 5.49 10.75 -17.33
N HIS A 220 5.56 11.69 -16.40
CA HIS A 220 4.52 12.68 -16.17
C HIS A 220 4.96 14.14 -16.35
N GLY A 221 6.27 14.41 -16.48
CA GLY A 221 6.80 15.75 -16.68
C GLY A 221 6.76 16.65 -15.45
N VAL A 222 6.60 16.07 -14.24
CA VAL A 222 6.52 16.77 -12.95
C VAL A 222 7.37 16.07 -11.90
N ASP A 223 7.99 16.84 -11.01
CA ASP A 223 8.71 16.32 -9.86
C ASP A 223 7.73 16.08 -8.69
N ALA A 224 7.81 14.90 -8.08
CA ALA A 224 6.84 14.48 -7.08
C ALA A 224 7.47 14.10 -5.74
N GLY A 225 6.72 14.37 -4.66
CA GLY A 225 6.99 13.88 -3.32
C GLY A 225 5.90 12.94 -2.81
N LEU A 226 6.25 12.14 -1.81
CA LEU A 226 5.37 11.14 -1.21
C LEU A 226 5.60 11.06 0.30
N VAL A 227 4.53 11.00 1.08
CA VAL A 227 4.55 10.60 2.48
C VAL A 227 3.62 9.42 2.71
N THR A 228 4.15 8.35 3.31
CA THR A 228 3.42 7.11 3.61
C THR A 228 4.13 6.37 4.75
N ALA A 229 3.42 5.49 5.47
CA ALA A 229 4.02 4.52 6.38
C ALA A 229 3.97 3.07 5.83
N VAL A 230 3.44 2.87 4.62
CA VAL A 230 3.35 1.56 3.97
C VAL A 230 4.57 1.31 3.10
N ASP A 231 5.33 0.24 3.37
CA ASP A 231 6.54 -0.11 2.63
C ASP A 231 6.29 -0.30 1.12
N LEU A 232 5.13 -0.85 0.73
CA LEU A 232 4.77 -1.02 -0.68
C LEU A 232 4.64 0.32 -1.42
N VAL A 233 3.96 1.28 -0.80
CA VAL A 233 3.76 2.61 -1.38
C VAL A 233 5.09 3.37 -1.40
N ARG A 234 5.89 3.23 -0.33
CA ARG A 234 7.25 3.74 -0.24
C ARG A 234 8.13 3.18 -1.36
N GLY A 235 8.06 1.86 -1.58
CA GLY A 235 8.84 1.18 -2.62
C GLY A 235 8.49 1.66 -4.03
N LEU A 236 7.21 1.90 -4.32
CA LEU A 236 6.78 2.51 -5.58
C LEU A 236 7.35 3.92 -5.74
N GLY A 237 7.34 4.72 -4.68
CA GLY A 237 7.95 6.05 -4.68
C GLY A 237 9.45 5.99 -4.99
N VAL A 238 10.19 5.07 -4.36
CA VAL A 238 11.64 4.86 -4.62
C VAL A 238 11.88 4.41 -6.05
N LEU A 239 11.13 3.42 -6.55
CA LEU A 239 11.27 2.87 -7.91
C LEU A 239 10.99 3.91 -8.99
N THR A 240 10.12 4.88 -8.71
CA THR A 240 9.77 5.96 -9.63
C THR A 240 10.56 7.25 -9.39
N GLY A 241 11.52 7.24 -8.46
CA GLY A 241 12.41 8.38 -8.19
C GLY A 241 11.70 9.58 -7.55
N MET A 242 10.60 9.36 -6.84
CA MET A 242 9.95 10.40 -6.03
C MET A 242 10.78 10.74 -4.79
N GLU A 243 10.62 11.95 -4.27
CA GLU A 243 11.11 12.33 -2.94
C GLU A 243 10.23 11.67 -1.87
N VAL A 244 10.71 10.57 -1.27
CA VAL A 244 9.99 9.87 -0.20
C VAL A 244 10.33 10.48 1.14
N CYS A 245 9.35 11.12 1.78
CA CYS A 245 9.52 11.83 3.03
C CYS A 245 9.23 10.94 4.24
N ASP A 246 10.17 10.93 5.19
CA ASP A 246 10.01 10.32 6.51
C ASP A 246 9.64 11.41 7.52
N ILE A 247 8.56 11.20 8.27
CA ILE A 247 8.19 12.09 9.37
C ILE A 247 8.09 11.31 10.69
N PRO A 248 8.51 11.90 11.80
CA PRO A 248 8.28 11.29 13.11
C PRO A 248 6.79 11.10 13.36
N GLY A 249 6.40 9.93 13.86
CA GLY A 249 4.99 9.64 14.17
C GLY A 249 4.13 9.23 12.97
N ALA A 250 4.68 9.11 11.77
CA ALA A 250 4.00 8.43 10.67
C ALA A 250 3.95 6.93 10.98
N THR A 251 2.80 6.46 11.43
CA THR A 251 2.51 5.05 11.66
C THR A 251 1.52 4.55 10.61
N GLY A 252 1.45 3.24 10.39
CA GLY A 252 0.40 2.60 9.61
C GLY A 252 -0.89 2.37 10.43
N TRP A 253 -1.12 3.12 11.50
CA TRP A 253 -2.20 2.90 12.44
C TRP A 253 -3.05 4.16 12.68
N TYR A 254 -4.06 4.08 13.53
CA TYR A 254 -5.00 5.16 13.83
C TYR A 254 -4.37 6.41 14.45
N ASP A 255 -3.25 6.23 15.17
CA ASP A 255 -2.51 7.28 15.87
C ASP A 255 -1.47 7.99 14.98
N THR A 256 -1.47 7.71 13.68
CA THR A 256 -0.54 8.35 12.73
C THR A 256 -0.60 9.88 12.83
N ASP A 257 0.53 10.54 12.58
CA ASP A 257 0.61 12.00 12.55
C ASP A 257 0.01 12.56 11.24
N TYR A 258 -1.31 12.77 11.24
CA TYR A 258 -2.04 13.34 10.10
C TYR A 258 -1.55 14.74 9.74
N GLU A 259 -1.34 15.59 10.76
CA GLU A 259 -0.86 16.95 10.58
C GLU A 259 0.55 16.99 10.00
N GLY A 260 1.46 16.15 10.50
CA GLY A 260 2.81 16.03 9.96
C GLY A 260 2.82 15.57 8.50
N LYS A 261 1.95 14.61 8.13
CA LYS A 261 1.79 14.18 6.73
C LYS A 261 1.29 15.33 5.84
N ARG A 262 0.34 16.15 6.30
CA ARG A 262 -0.13 17.35 5.60
C ARG A 262 0.98 18.41 5.48
N ASP A 263 1.68 18.69 6.58
CA ASP A 263 2.65 19.77 6.65
C ASP A 263 3.87 19.51 5.77
N VAL A 264 4.35 18.26 5.71
CA VAL A 264 5.46 17.89 4.81
C VAL A 264 5.04 18.03 3.33
N ALA A 265 3.78 17.75 3.01
CA ALA A 265 3.27 17.95 1.64
C ALA A 265 3.26 19.42 1.25
N LEU A 266 2.74 20.30 2.10
CA LEU A 266 2.75 21.75 1.88
C LEU A 266 4.18 22.29 1.78
N GLN A 267 5.09 21.80 2.62
CA GLN A 267 6.49 22.21 2.60
C GLN A 267 7.19 21.76 1.30
N GLY A 268 7.05 20.48 0.89
CA GLY A 268 7.65 19.98 -0.35
C GLY A 268 7.17 20.75 -1.58
N LEU A 269 5.86 21.06 -1.63
CA LEU A 269 5.32 21.92 -2.69
C LEU A 269 5.87 23.35 -2.65
N ALA A 270 6.04 23.92 -1.46
CA ALA A 270 6.64 25.26 -1.30
C ALA A 270 8.13 25.27 -1.72
N ASP A 271 8.86 24.19 -1.44
CA ASP A 271 10.30 24.04 -1.75
C ASP A 271 10.57 23.72 -3.22
N GLY A 272 9.54 23.46 -4.02
CA GLY A 272 9.68 23.38 -5.47
C GLY A 272 9.05 22.19 -6.13
N LEU A 273 8.66 21.13 -5.40
CA LEU A 273 7.94 19.99 -5.98
C LEU A 273 6.67 20.47 -6.69
N ASP A 274 6.33 19.81 -7.77
CA ASP A 274 5.13 20.09 -8.56
C ASP A 274 3.92 19.33 -8.03
N LEU A 275 4.13 18.08 -7.58
CA LEU A 275 3.11 17.18 -7.10
C LEU A 275 3.50 16.60 -5.73
N PHE A 276 2.52 16.37 -4.85
CA PHE A 276 2.74 15.66 -3.60
C PHE A 276 1.62 14.65 -3.32
N ILE A 277 2.00 13.45 -2.89
CA ILE A 277 1.08 12.36 -2.56
C ILE A 277 1.05 12.20 -1.04
N VAL A 278 -0.14 12.32 -0.45
CA VAL A 278 -0.40 12.11 0.97
C VAL A 278 -1.17 10.80 1.13
N HIS A 279 -0.53 9.79 1.71
CA HIS A 279 -1.11 8.46 1.93
C HIS A 279 -1.30 8.22 3.43
N VAL A 280 -2.49 7.73 3.84
CA VAL A 280 -2.83 7.43 5.24
C VAL A 280 -3.61 6.14 5.34
N GLU A 281 -3.11 5.23 6.14
CA GLU A 281 -3.50 3.82 6.23
C GLU A 281 -4.67 3.53 7.19
N ALA A 282 -5.01 4.49 8.06
CA ALA A 282 -5.92 4.29 9.20
C ALA A 282 -7.30 3.74 8.81
N THR A 283 -7.83 4.07 7.64
CA THR A 283 -9.11 3.58 7.13
C THR A 283 -9.05 2.13 6.69
N ASP A 284 -7.92 1.69 6.15
CA ASP A 284 -7.65 0.31 5.75
C ASP A 284 -7.53 -0.61 6.98
N GLU A 285 -6.72 -0.21 7.94
CA GLU A 285 -6.53 -0.96 9.20
C GLU A 285 -7.85 -1.12 9.97
N ALA A 286 -8.71 -0.08 9.97
CA ALA A 286 -10.05 -0.19 10.55
C ALA A 286 -10.93 -1.20 9.78
N GLY A 287 -10.81 -1.24 8.45
CA GLY A 287 -11.45 -2.21 7.59
C GLY A 287 -11.05 -3.65 7.96
N HIS A 288 -9.74 -3.91 8.03
CA HIS A 288 -9.17 -5.21 8.43
C HIS A 288 -9.59 -5.64 9.84
N ALA A 289 -9.61 -4.70 10.79
CA ALA A 289 -10.09 -4.95 12.15
C ALA A 289 -11.61 -5.21 12.20
N GLY A 290 -12.37 -4.76 11.21
CA GLY A 290 -13.82 -4.74 11.24
C GLY A 290 -14.36 -3.72 12.25
N ASP A 291 -13.61 -2.64 12.51
CA ASP A 291 -13.96 -1.59 13.48
C ASP A 291 -14.70 -0.45 12.77
N VAL A 292 -16.04 -0.53 12.81
CA VAL A 292 -16.94 0.43 12.17
C VAL A 292 -16.72 1.85 12.70
N ALA A 293 -16.60 1.99 14.03
CA ALA A 293 -16.46 3.30 14.66
C ALA A 293 -15.13 3.96 14.30
N GLN A 294 -14.07 3.17 14.31
CA GLN A 294 -12.73 3.65 13.99
C GLN A 294 -12.59 4.02 12.50
N LYS A 295 -13.23 3.26 11.58
CA LYS A 295 -13.21 3.60 10.15
C LYS A 295 -13.90 4.95 9.87
N VAL A 296 -15.05 5.19 10.50
CA VAL A 296 -15.74 6.48 10.42
C VAL A 296 -14.87 7.60 11.02
N GLU A 297 -14.29 7.38 12.20
CA GLU A 297 -13.44 8.38 12.85
C GLU A 297 -12.18 8.71 12.03
N ALA A 298 -11.56 7.71 11.39
CA ALA A 298 -10.40 7.91 10.52
C ALA A 298 -10.73 8.79 9.30
N LEU A 299 -11.93 8.62 8.71
CA LEU A 299 -12.43 9.51 7.64
C LEU A 299 -12.64 10.94 8.14
N GLU A 300 -13.19 11.10 9.36
CA GLU A 300 -13.35 12.41 9.98
C GLU A 300 -12.01 13.04 10.34
N PHE A 301 -10.96 12.25 10.67
CA PHE A 301 -9.60 12.76 10.86
C PHE A 301 -9.01 13.27 9.55
N TRP A 302 -9.21 12.56 8.42
CA TRP A 302 -8.83 13.06 7.10
C TRP A 302 -9.41 14.45 6.84
N ASP A 303 -10.71 14.64 7.12
CA ASP A 303 -11.39 15.90 6.89
C ASP A 303 -10.83 17.01 7.76
N ARG A 304 -10.80 16.81 9.10
CA ARG A 304 -10.48 17.87 10.06
C ARG A 304 -8.99 18.11 10.29
N ARG A 305 -8.12 17.10 10.09
CA ARG A 305 -6.69 17.19 10.37
C ARG A 305 -5.83 17.34 9.12
N ILE A 306 -6.36 16.93 7.94
CA ILE A 306 -5.67 17.11 6.66
C ILE A 306 -6.36 18.17 5.83
N LEU A 307 -7.59 17.91 5.32
CA LEU A 307 -8.22 18.76 4.32
C LEU A 307 -8.49 20.18 4.83
N ALA A 308 -8.88 20.34 6.11
CA ALA A 308 -9.19 21.63 6.71
C ALA A 308 -8.07 22.68 6.57
N ASP A 309 -6.82 22.24 6.64
CA ASP A 309 -5.64 23.12 6.54
C ASP A 309 -4.84 22.93 5.24
N LEU A 310 -4.93 21.76 4.60
CA LEU A 310 -4.27 21.50 3.31
C LEU A 310 -4.78 22.47 2.23
N VAL A 311 -6.10 22.61 2.11
CA VAL A 311 -6.71 23.46 1.07
C VAL A 311 -6.33 24.94 1.24
N PRO A 312 -6.51 25.56 2.43
CA PRO A 312 -6.01 26.91 2.65
C PRO A 312 -4.51 27.06 2.46
N GLY A 313 -3.71 26.05 2.82
CA GLY A 313 -2.26 26.03 2.58
C GLY A 313 -1.93 26.07 1.09
N LEU A 314 -2.60 25.27 0.28
CA LEU A 314 -2.46 25.26 -1.18
C LEU A 314 -2.83 26.60 -1.81
N ASP A 315 -3.87 27.27 -1.34
CA ASP A 315 -4.29 28.60 -1.81
C ASP A 315 -3.16 29.64 -1.66
N THR A 316 -2.30 29.48 -0.66
CA THR A 316 -1.12 30.37 -0.49
C THR A 316 0.00 30.13 -1.51
N LEU A 317 0.04 28.94 -2.11
CA LEU A 317 1.06 28.54 -3.10
C LEU A 317 0.67 28.88 -4.55
N GLY A 318 -0.57 29.32 -4.77
CA GLY A 318 -1.09 29.68 -6.09
C GLY A 318 -2.08 28.66 -6.65
N PRO A 319 -2.33 28.58 -7.96
CA PRO A 319 -3.26 27.64 -8.54
C PRO A 319 -2.86 26.18 -8.26
N TRP A 320 -3.86 25.37 -7.91
CA TRP A 320 -3.66 23.96 -7.57
C TRP A 320 -4.79 23.07 -8.10
N ARG A 321 -4.49 21.77 -8.20
CA ARG A 321 -5.47 20.71 -8.46
C ARG A 321 -5.27 19.58 -7.44
N LEU A 322 -6.37 18.99 -7.01
CA LEU A 322 -6.37 17.91 -6.02
C LEU A 322 -7.18 16.73 -6.54
N LEU A 323 -6.56 15.55 -6.51
CA LEU A 323 -7.20 14.25 -6.74
C LEU A 323 -7.29 13.53 -5.40
N MET A 324 -8.48 13.01 -5.04
CA MET A 324 -8.66 12.17 -3.86
C MET A 324 -9.36 10.89 -4.26
N LEU A 325 -8.79 9.75 -3.89
CA LEU A 325 -9.34 8.42 -4.07
C LEU A 325 -8.62 7.42 -3.17
N PRO A 326 -9.26 6.34 -2.71
CA PRO A 326 -8.54 5.21 -2.11
C PRO A 326 -7.88 4.35 -3.19
N ASP A 327 -6.90 3.57 -2.78
CA ASP A 327 -6.17 2.63 -3.64
C ASP A 327 -6.89 1.28 -3.81
N HIS A 328 -7.82 0.96 -2.93
CA HIS A 328 -8.77 -0.16 -3.03
C HIS A 328 -9.93 0.06 -2.04
N ALA A 329 -10.89 -0.84 -2.05
CA ALA A 329 -11.85 -0.97 -0.98
C ALA A 329 -11.36 -2.01 0.04
N THR A 330 -11.60 -1.77 1.33
CA THR A 330 -11.37 -2.73 2.43
C THR A 330 -12.63 -2.86 3.26
N PRO A 331 -13.67 -3.57 2.74
CA PRO A 331 -14.95 -3.59 3.39
C PRO A 331 -14.90 -4.23 4.77
N LEU A 332 -15.52 -3.56 5.74
CA LEU A 332 -15.67 -4.01 7.13
C LEU A 332 -16.27 -5.41 7.25
N THR A 333 -17.10 -5.80 6.29
CA THR A 333 -17.77 -7.10 6.28
C THR A 333 -16.87 -8.25 5.83
N THR A 334 -15.95 -7.98 4.90
CA THR A 334 -14.99 -8.97 4.38
C THR A 334 -13.68 -8.96 5.13
N ARG A 335 -13.30 -7.81 5.72
CA ARG A 335 -12.03 -7.57 6.42
C ARG A 335 -10.79 -7.86 5.57
N THR A 336 -10.93 -7.66 4.26
CA THR A 336 -9.86 -7.85 3.28
C THR A 336 -10.12 -6.95 2.09
N HIS A 337 -9.07 -6.70 1.31
CA HIS A 337 -9.17 -5.88 0.11
C HIS A 337 -10.10 -6.49 -0.93
N THR A 338 -10.82 -5.64 -1.66
CA THR A 338 -11.62 -6.05 -2.81
C THR A 338 -11.31 -5.20 -4.04
N SER A 339 -11.67 -5.72 -5.22
CA SER A 339 -11.49 -5.02 -6.50
C SER A 339 -12.68 -4.16 -6.90
N ASP A 340 -13.58 -3.86 -5.95
CA ASP A 340 -14.71 -2.98 -6.21
C ASP A 340 -14.24 -1.61 -6.68
N PRO A 341 -14.92 -0.98 -7.66
CA PRO A 341 -14.59 0.38 -8.06
C PRO A 341 -14.73 1.37 -6.92
N VAL A 342 -13.75 2.26 -6.80
CA VAL A 342 -13.69 3.25 -5.73
C VAL A 342 -14.16 4.64 -6.19
N PRO A 343 -14.72 5.47 -5.31
CA PRO A 343 -15.01 6.86 -5.62
C PRO A 343 -13.73 7.66 -5.80
N TYR A 344 -13.75 8.63 -6.73
CA TYR A 344 -12.72 9.66 -6.83
C TYR A 344 -13.35 11.04 -6.93
N LEU A 345 -12.61 12.08 -6.50
CA LEU A 345 -12.90 13.47 -6.80
C LEU A 345 -11.67 14.16 -7.38
N LEU A 346 -11.88 15.03 -8.34
CA LEU A 346 -10.87 15.88 -8.95
C LEU A 346 -11.32 17.34 -8.86
N VAL A 347 -10.58 18.14 -8.11
CA VAL A 347 -10.85 19.57 -7.88
C VAL A 347 -9.81 20.40 -8.60
N ASP A 348 -10.26 21.49 -9.21
CA ASP A 348 -9.40 22.56 -9.73
C ASP A 348 -9.69 23.84 -8.95
N SER A 349 -8.63 24.55 -8.51
CA SER A 349 -8.78 25.78 -7.74
C SER A 349 -9.35 26.95 -8.55
N GLU A 350 -9.18 26.91 -9.88
CA GLU A 350 -9.58 27.98 -10.80
C GLU A 350 -10.91 27.69 -11.55
N VAL A 351 -11.29 26.40 -11.65
CA VAL A 351 -12.46 25.98 -12.45
C VAL A 351 -13.31 24.99 -11.68
N ASP A 352 -14.55 25.38 -11.39
CA ASP A 352 -15.49 24.47 -10.74
C ASP A 352 -15.93 23.36 -11.72
N GLY A 353 -15.94 22.13 -11.21
CA GLY A 353 -16.53 20.97 -11.85
C GLY A 353 -18.06 20.94 -11.67
N PRO A 354 -18.71 19.88 -12.17
CA PRO A 354 -20.17 19.73 -12.10
C PRO A 354 -20.72 19.54 -10.67
N GLY A 355 -19.86 19.25 -9.72
CA GLY A 355 -20.23 18.87 -8.35
C GLY A 355 -20.76 17.44 -8.24
N GLY A 356 -20.70 16.87 -7.04
CA GLY A 356 -21.19 15.53 -6.75
C GLY A 356 -21.11 15.19 -5.27
N VAL A 357 -21.25 13.91 -4.95
CA VAL A 357 -21.11 13.38 -3.59
C VAL A 357 -20.04 12.29 -3.64
N PHE A 358 -19.00 12.42 -2.81
CA PHE A 358 -17.88 11.47 -2.73
C PHE A 358 -18.25 10.30 -1.80
N THR A 359 -19.13 9.44 -2.30
CA THR A 359 -19.53 8.17 -1.67
C THR A 359 -19.78 7.13 -2.73
N GLU A 360 -19.74 5.86 -2.38
CA GLU A 360 -19.99 4.74 -3.30
C GLU A 360 -21.36 4.84 -3.96
N PRO A 361 -22.48 5.08 -3.23
CA PRO A 361 -23.77 5.32 -3.87
C PRO A 361 -23.81 6.60 -4.70
N GLY A 362 -23.12 7.65 -4.26
CA GLY A 362 -23.07 8.94 -4.96
C GLY A 362 -22.46 8.83 -6.37
N VAL A 363 -21.53 7.89 -6.57
CA VAL A 363 -20.85 7.67 -7.85
C VAL A 363 -21.32 6.43 -8.61
N ALA A 364 -22.27 5.65 -8.09
CA ALA A 364 -22.68 4.37 -8.66
C ALA A 364 -23.13 4.48 -10.14
N GLY A 365 -23.73 5.60 -10.52
CA GLY A 365 -24.18 5.88 -11.89
C GLY A 365 -23.12 6.52 -12.80
N ALA A 366 -21.94 6.86 -12.29
CA ALA A 366 -20.88 7.49 -13.07
C ALA A 366 -20.20 6.45 -14.01
N PRO A 367 -19.67 6.91 -15.17
CA PRO A 367 -18.80 6.05 -15.96
C PRO A 367 -17.62 5.52 -15.16
N LEU A 368 -17.27 4.24 -15.36
CA LEU A 368 -16.08 3.65 -14.78
C LEU A 368 -14.86 4.05 -15.60
N VAL A 369 -13.84 4.61 -14.95
CA VAL A 369 -12.57 4.95 -15.59
C VAL A 369 -11.44 4.07 -15.05
N PRO A 370 -10.40 3.74 -15.84
CA PRO A 370 -9.20 3.11 -15.33
C PRO A 370 -8.48 4.02 -14.32
N GLY A 371 -8.05 3.47 -13.17
CA GLY A 371 -7.38 4.27 -12.13
C GLY A 371 -6.16 5.02 -12.66
N HIS A 372 -5.31 4.35 -13.44
CA HIS A 372 -4.08 4.95 -13.99
C HIS A 372 -4.33 6.12 -14.94
N SER A 373 -5.54 6.25 -15.52
CA SER A 373 -5.88 7.39 -16.38
C SER A 373 -6.10 8.69 -15.60
N LEU A 374 -6.34 8.62 -14.28
CA LEU A 374 -6.62 9.79 -13.45
C LEU A 374 -5.41 10.71 -13.27
N MET A 375 -4.19 10.17 -13.33
CA MET A 375 -2.98 10.99 -13.34
C MET A 375 -2.97 11.96 -14.53
N SER A 376 -3.24 11.47 -15.73
CA SER A 376 -3.35 12.33 -16.91
C SER A 376 -4.49 13.35 -16.77
N ALA A 377 -5.62 12.97 -16.17
CA ALA A 377 -6.71 13.89 -15.90
C ALA A 377 -6.33 14.96 -14.88
N LEU A 378 -5.55 14.63 -13.85
CA LEU A 378 -5.03 15.56 -12.85
C LEU A 378 -4.09 16.59 -13.47
N LEU A 379 -3.18 16.17 -14.35
CA LEU A 379 -2.13 17.00 -14.93
C LEU A 379 -2.60 17.81 -16.17
N SER A 380 -3.65 17.35 -16.88
CA SER A 380 -4.17 18.08 -18.04
C SER A 380 -5.08 19.23 -17.63
N ARG A 381 -4.97 20.38 -18.35
CA ARG A 381 -5.88 21.52 -18.22
C ARG A 381 -7.08 21.41 -19.16
#